data_f9ad2892ddb2f3eaa32332a9943d8e34
#
_entry.id   f9ad2892ddb2f3eaa32332a9943d8e34
#
_cell.length_a   1.000
_cell.length_b   1.000
_cell.length_c   1.000
_cell.angle_alpha   90.00
_cell.angle_beta   90.00
_cell.angle_gamma   90.00
#
_symmetry.space_group_name_H-M   'P 1'
#
loop_
_entity.id
_entity.type
_entity.pdbx_description
1 polymer ?
#
loop_
_entity_poly.entity_id
_entity_poly.type
_entity_poly.pdbx_seq_one_letter_code
_entity_poly.pdbx_strand_id
1 'polypeptide(L)'
;MDLKAVGQRIKAAREAKNLTQEELAALVNLSTTHVSVIESGLKVTKLDTFVAIANALDVSADALLIDVVTHSVTGVTNELSDMIGKLPKDEQKRILNAVRALVD
;
A
#
# COMPACT_ATOMS: atom_id res chain seq x y z
N MET A 1 -11.18 -11.16 -7.63
CA MET A 1 -10.09 -10.33 -7.05
C MET A 1 -8.74 -10.80 -7.60
N ASP A 2 -7.90 -9.88 -7.98
CA ASP A 2 -6.57 -10.20 -8.52
C ASP A 2 -5.56 -10.39 -7.37
N LEU A 3 -5.47 -11.60 -6.86
CA LEU A 3 -4.55 -11.95 -5.77
C LEU A 3 -3.08 -11.83 -6.17
N LYS A 4 -2.76 -12.05 -7.44
CA LYS A 4 -1.38 -11.90 -7.92
C LYS A 4 -0.93 -10.45 -7.84
N ALA A 5 -1.80 -9.52 -8.21
CA ALA A 5 -1.48 -8.10 -8.12
C ALA A 5 -1.26 -7.68 -6.67
N VAL A 6 -2.11 -8.13 -5.75
CA VAL A 6 -1.95 -7.86 -4.31
C VAL A 6 -0.64 -8.45 -3.79
N GLY A 7 -0.36 -9.72 -4.14
CA GLY A 7 0.88 -10.39 -3.73
C GLY A 7 2.13 -9.68 -4.24
N GLN A 8 2.11 -9.22 -5.49
CA GLN A 8 3.23 -8.47 -6.07
C GLN A 8 3.45 -7.13 -5.39
N ARG A 9 2.38 -6.45 -4.97
CA ARG A 9 2.48 -5.19 -4.22
C ARG A 9 3.07 -5.40 -2.84
N ILE A 10 2.70 -6.50 -2.18
CA ILE A 10 3.30 -6.89 -0.90
C ILE A 10 4.80 -7.15 -1.09
N LYS A 11 5.16 -7.91 -2.11
CA LYS A 11 6.56 -8.21 -2.43
C LYS A 11 7.36 -6.93 -2.70
N ALA A 12 6.81 -6.03 -3.53
CA ALA A 12 7.46 -4.76 -3.85
C ALA A 12 7.66 -3.90 -2.59
N ALA A 13 6.66 -3.83 -1.73
CA ALA A 13 6.75 -3.08 -0.48
C ALA A 13 7.80 -3.69 0.46
N ARG A 14 7.87 -5.02 0.52
CA ARG A 14 8.89 -5.73 1.29
C ARG A 14 10.30 -5.41 0.78
N GLU A 15 10.49 -5.51 -0.52
CA GLU A 15 11.79 -5.24 -1.15
C GLU A 15 12.19 -3.77 -0.97
N ALA A 16 11.23 -2.85 -1.02
CA ALA A 16 11.49 -1.43 -0.76
C ALA A 16 11.99 -1.17 0.66
N LYS A 17 11.63 -2.03 1.61
CA LYS A 17 12.12 -2.00 2.99
C LYS A 17 13.41 -2.81 3.18
N ASN A 18 13.96 -3.38 2.13
CA ASN A 18 15.16 -4.24 2.16
C ASN A 18 14.97 -5.45 3.06
N LEU A 19 13.76 -6.00 3.11
CA LEU A 19 13.45 -7.20 3.89
C LEU A 19 13.44 -8.44 3.01
N THR A 20 13.96 -9.55 3.53
CA THR A 20 13.76 -10.86 2.93
C THR A 20 12.39 -11.41 3.30
N GLN A 21 11.94 -12.45 2.61
CA GLN A 21 10.70 -13.14 2.98
C GLN A 21 10.80 -13.71 4.41
N GLU A 22 11.94 -14.22 4.80
CA GLU A 22 12.20 -14.74 6.14
C GLU A 22 12.06 -13.63 7.20
N GLU A 23 12.63 -12.47 6.92
CA GLU A 23 12.55 -11.32 7.82
C GLU A 23 11.12 -10.81 7.98
N LEU A 24 10.39 -10.68 6.88
CA LEU A 24 8.98 -10.31 6.97
C LEU A 24 8.17 -11.36 7.74
N ALA A 25 8.39 -12.64 7.46
CA ALA A 25 7.72 -13.74 8.15
C ALA A 25 7.91 -13.64 9.66
N ALA A 26 9.15 -13.36 10.11
CA ALA A 26 9.43 -13.17 11.53
C ALA A 26 8.65 -12.00 12.14
N LEU A 27 8.54 -10.88 11.42
CA LEU A 27 7.83 -9.71 11.89
C LEU A 27 6.33 -9.94 12.07
N VAL A 28 5.74 -10.79 11.23
CA VAL A 28 4.30 -11.03 11.23
C VAL A 28 3.92 -12.41 11.80
N ASN A 29 4.88 -13.09 12.40
CA ASN A 29 4.70 -14.40 13.01
C ASN A 29 4.12 -15.45 12.05
N LEU A 30 4.66 -15.50 10.84
CA LEU A 30 4.33 -16.49 9.81
C LEU A 30 5.57 -17.30 9.45
N SER A 31 5.38 -18.40 8.74
CA SER A 31 6.47 -19.13 8.11
C SER A 31 6.90 -18.42 6.82
N THR A 32 8.15 -18.62 6.42
CA THR A 32 8.66 -18.11 5.14
C THR A 32 7.86 -18.66 3.96
N THR A 33 7.47 -19.93 4.03
CA THR A 33 6.62 -20.56 3.01
C THR A 33 5.28 -19.84 2.89
N HIS A 34 4.67 -19.46 4.01
CA HIS A 34 3.40 -18.75 4.01
C HIS A 34 3.53 -17.37 3.34
N VAL A 35 4.59 -16.64 3.66
CA VAL A 35 4.86 -15.35 2.98
C VAL A 35 5.04 -15.56 1.48
N SER A 36 5.78 -16.57 1.07
CA SER A 36 5.97 -16.89 -0.35
C SER A 36 4.63 -17.17 -1.06
N VAL A 37 3.75 -17.93 -0.42
CA VAL A 37 2.42 -18.25 -0.96
C VAL A 37 1.57 -16.97 -1.11
N ILE A 38 1.61 -16.10 -0.11
CA ILE A 38 0.88 -14.82 -0.14
C ILE A 38 1.40 -13.95 -1.29
N GLU A 39 2.72 -13.80 -1.41
CA GLU A 39 3.33 -12.96 -2.45
C GLU A 39 3.08 -13.50 -3.86
N SER A 40 2.93 -14.80 -4.01
CA SER A 40 2.63 -15.42 -5.31
C SER A 40 1.14 -15.35 -5.68
N GLY A 41 0.28 -14.94 -4.76
CA GLY A 41 -1.15 -14.84 -5.00
C GLY A 41 -1.88 -16.18 -5.07
N LEU A 42 -1.31 -17.21 -4.47
CA LEU A 42 -1.89 -18.57 -4.50
C LEU A 42 -3.05 -18.76 -3.52
N LYS A 43 -3.09 -17.97 -2.45
CA LYS A 43 -4.13 -18.08 -1.43
C LYS A 43 -4.57 -16.72 -0.92
N VAL A 44 -5.83 -16.63 -0.51
CA VAL A 44 -6.38 -15.46 0.18
C VAL A 44 -5.79 -15.39 1.59
N THR A 45 -5.37 -14.21 1.99
CA THR A 45 -4.84 -13.94 3.32
C THR A 45 -5.98 -13.64 4.27
N LYS A 46 -5.87 -14.09 5.52
CA LYS A 46 -6.80 -13.66 6.58
C LYS A 46 -6.66 -12.16 6.81
N LEU A 47 -7.74 -11.52 7.23
CA LEU A 47 -7.76 -10.07 7.42
C LEU A 47 -6.72 -9.61 8.46
N ASP A 48 -6.61 -10.30 9.58
CA ASP A 48 -5.63 -9.96 10.62
C ASP A 48 -4.19 -10.11 10.13
N THR A 49 -3.91 -11.14 9.34
CA THR A 49 -2.59 -11.35 8.71
C THR A 49 -2.30 -10.24 7.71
N PHE A 50 -3.27 -9.87 6.90
CA PHE A 50 -3.14 -8.78 5.93
C PHE A 50 -2.81 -7.45 6.63
N VAL A 51 -3.53 -7.14 7.70
CA VAL A 51 -3.29 -5.92 8.48
C VAL A 51 -1.91 -5.94 9.11
N ALA A 52 -1.47 -7.09 9.65
CA ALA A 52 -0.14 -7.22 10.23
C ALA A 52 0.96 -6.99 9.18
N ILE A 53 0.78 -7.51 7.97
CA ILE A 53 1.72 -7.30 6.87
C ILE A 53 1.78 -5.81 6.48
N ALA A 54 0.64 -5.17 6.31
CA ALA A 54 0.58 -3.75 5.96
C ALA A 54 1.28 -2.90 7.01
N ASN A 55 1.06 -3.17 8.29
CA ASN A 55 1.70 -2.46 9.38
C ASN A 55 3.21 -2.70 9.43
N ALA A 56 3.65 -3.94 9.23
CA ALA A 56 5.07 -4.28 9.22
C ALA A 56 5.81 -3.60 8.07
N LEU A 57 5.15 -3.46 6.92
CA LEU A 57 5.73 -2.83 5.73
C LEU A 57 5.51 -1.31 5.71
N ASP A 58 4.78 -0.77 6.68
CA ASP A 58 4.45 0.65 6.77
C ASP A 58 3.77 1.18 5.50
N VAL A 59 2.82 0.42 5.00
CA VAL A 59 2.00 0.79 3.84
C VAL A 59 0.53 0.74 4.21
N SER A 60 -0.29 1.52 3.50
CA SER A 60 -1.73 1.47 3.72
C SER A 60 -2.34 0.23 3.07
N ALA A 61 -3.44 -0.26 3.63
CA ALA A 61 -4.22 -1.32 3.00
C ALA A 61 -4.69 -0.89 1.61
N ASP A 62 -5.05 0.38 1.46
CA ASP A 62 -5.47 0.95 0.18
C ASP A 62 -4.40 0.84 -0.90
N ALA A 63 -3.13 1.07 -0.55
CA ALA A 63 -2.02 0.95 -1.50
C ALA A 63 -1.87 -0.49 -2.00
N LEU A 64 -2.12 -1.48 -1.15
CA LEU A 64 -2.04 -2.90 -1.52
C LEU A 64 -3.27 -3.37 -2.29
N LEU A 65 -4.42 -2.74 -2.08
CA LEU A 65 -5.71 -3.12 -2.67
C LEU A 65 -6.17 -2.19 -3.78
N ILE A 66 -5.30 -1.33 -4.28
CA ILE A 66 -5.63 -0.41 -5.38
C ILE A 66 -6.16 -1.21 -6.58
N ASP A 67 -7.23 -0.72 -7.19
CA ASP A 67 -7.92 -1.36 -8.32
C ASP A 67 -8.60 -2.71 -7.99
N VAL A 68 -8.51 -3.17 -6.73
CA VAL A 68 -9.16 -4.38 -6.27
C VAL A 68 -10.54 -4.08 -5.68
N VAL A 69 -10.64 -2.96 -4.96
CA VAL A 69 -11.90 -2.50 -4.35
C VAL A 69 -12.57 -1.53 -5.32
N THR A 70 -13.83 -1.81 -5.67
CA THR A 70 -14.57 -1.07 -6.71
C THR A 70 -14.69 0.43 -6.41
N HIS A 71 -14.81 0.80 -5.14
CA HIS A 71 -14.97 2.19 -4.72
C HIS A 71 -13.67 2.84 -4.23
N SER A 72 -12.52 2.26 -4.55
CA SER A 72 -11.23 2.83 -4.16
C SER A 72 -10.92 4.06 -5.01
N VAL A 73 -10.57 5.16 -4.35
CA VAL A 73 -10.04 6.37 -5.00
C VAL A 73 -8.58 6.61 -4.65
N THR A 74 -7.97 5.65 -3.98
CA THR A 74 -6.61 5.76 -3.42
C THR A 74 -5.56 6.07 -4.48
N GLY A 75 -5.70 5.48 -5.67
CA GLY A 75 -4.73 5.72 -6.76
C GLY A 75 -4.59 7.19 -7.11
N VAL A 76 -5.72 7.87 -7.34
CA VAL A 76 -5.74 9.31 -7.66
C VAL A 76 -5.30 10.14 -6.46
N THR A 77 -5.80 9.81 -5.28
CA THR A 77 -5.46 10.52 -4.04
C THR A 77 -3.97 10.44 -3.74
N ASN A 78 -3.36 9.26 -3.87
CA ASN A 78 -1.93 9.08 -3.61
C ASN A 78 -1.08 9.82 -4.64
N GLU A 79 -1.46 9.80 -5.90
CA GLU A 79 -0.77 10.52 -6.96
C GLU A 79 -0.74 12.02 -6.66
N LEU A 80 -1.91 12.59 -6.32
CA LEU A 80 -2.00 14.00 -5.94
C LEU A 80 -1.16 14.32 -4.70
N SER A 81 -1.22 13.47 -3.69
CA SER A 81 -0.44 13.65 -2.46
C SER A 81 1.05 13.65 -2.73
N ASP A 82 1.53 12.74 -3.58
CA ASP A 82 2.95 12.67 -3.95
C ASP A 82 3.38 13.91 -4.72
N MET A 83 2.57 14.35 -5.67
CA MET A 83 2.85 15.56 -6.45
C MET A 83 2.92 16.79 -5.57
N ILE A 84 1.94 16.96 -4.69
CA ILE A 84 1.85 18.11 -3.79
C ILE A 84 2.95 18.07 -2.74
N GLY A 85 3.26 16.89 -2.21
CA GLY A 85 4.26 16.71 -1.17
C GLY A 85 5.68 17.09 -1.59
N LYS A 86 5.96 17.09 -2.90
CA LYS A 86 7.27 17.52 -3.44
C LYS A 86 7.42 19.02 -3.56
N LEU A 87 6.36 19.77 -3.37
CA LEU A 87 6.36 21.22 -3.51
C LEU A 87 6.69 21.90 -2.17
N PRO A 88 7.24 23.14 -2.20
CA PRO A 88 7.37 23.95 -0.99
C PRO A 88 6.02 24.17 -0.31
N LYS A 89 6.04 24.37 1.00
CA LYS A 89 4.80 24.53 1.80
C LYS A 89 3.92 25.68 1.30
N ASP A 90 4.51 26.77 0.84
CA ASP A 90 3.74 27.90 0.33
C ASP A 90 2.94 27.52 -0.91
N GLU A 91 3.54 26.74 -1.81
CA GLU A 91 2.85 26.25 -3.00
C GLU A 91 1.80 25.22 -2.66
N GLN A 92 2.04 24.38 -1.65
CA GLN A 92 1.03 23.43 -1.17
C GLN A 92 -0.22 24.16 -0.69
N LYS A 93 -0.07 25.26 0.04
CA LYS A 93 -1.19 26.08 0.51
C LYS A 93 -1.94 26.73 -0.65
N ARG A 94 -1.23 27.18 -1.66
CA ARG A 94 -1.85 27.80 -2.84
C ARG A 94 -2.72 26.79 -3.59
N ILE A 95 -2.21 25.57 -3.76
CA ILE A 95 -2.97 24.48 -4.41
C ILE A 95 -4.20 24.13 -3.58
N LEU A 96 -4.07 23.99 -2.27
CA LEU A 96 -5.18 23.68 -1.39
C LEU A 96 -6.27 24.76 -1.45
N ASN A 97 -5.88 26.03 -1.45
CA ASN A 97 -6.80 27.13 -1.56
C ASN A 97 -7.53 27.15 -2.92
N ALA A 98 -6.79 26.83 -4.00
CA ALA A 98 -7.39 26.72 -5.33
C ALA A 98 -8.42 25.58 -5.40
N VAL A 99 -8.12 24.43 -4.81
CA VAL A 99 -9.04 23.30 -4.76
C VAL A 99 -10.29 23.66 -3.94
N ARG A 100 -10.11 24.30 -2.78
CA ARG A 100 -11.24 24.76 -1.96
C ARG A 100 -12.16 25.72 -2.73
N ALA A 101 -11.58 26.64 -3.48
CA ALA A 101 -12.34 27.59 -4.29
C ALA A 101 -13.15 26.90 -5.39
N LEU A 102 -12.66 25.79 -5.92
CA LEU A 102 -13.36 25.01 -6.93
C LEU A 102 -14.51 24.17 -6.36
N VAL A 103 -14.38 23.74 -5.11
CA VAL A 103 -15.38 22.90 -4.45
C VAL A 103 -16.47 23.72 -3.77
N ASP A 104 -16.11 24.86 -3.21
CA ASP A 104 -17.05 25.78 -2.56
C ASP A 104 -17.75 26.66 -3.60
#